data_4964fb1064c71fbf9e716ab2094e7c1c
#
_entry.id   4964fb1064c71fbf9e716ab2094e7c1c
#
_cell.length_a   1.000
_cell.length_b   1.000
_cell.length_c   1.000
_cell.angle_alpha   90.00
_cell.angle_beta   90.00
_cell.angle_gamma   90.00
#
_symmetry.space_group_name_H-M   'P 1'
#
loop_
_entity.id
_entity.type
_entity.pdbx_description
1 polymer ?
#
loop_
_entity_poly.entity_id
_entity_poly.type
_entity_poly.pdbx_seq_one_letter_code
_entity_poly.pdbx_strand_id
1 'polypeptide(L)'
;MTEEIKNSNWRLRNGQIIAAKQMTASEKWFDIKLDDGDLDHEPGQFVQVELYGIGEAPISVCSSPTKRGSFELTVRAAGRLTRHMHSLDVGDWVGIRGPFGKPFPVKLMTGSDLLFVAGGLGIAPLRSLINFVIDNRRDFGTVNILLG
;
A
#
# COMPACT_ATOMS: atom_id res chain seq x y z
N MET A 1 -29.10 0.77 2.94
CA MET A 1 -27.68 1.10 3.30
C MET A 1 -27.51 2.58 3.02
N THR A 2 -27.32 3.37 4.07
CA THR A 2 -27.20 4.84 3.96
C THR A 2 -25.93 5.23 3.17
N GLU A 3 -25.93 6.39 2.51
CA GLU A 3 -24.75 6.90 1.77
C GLU A 3 -23.49 6.97 2.63
N GLU A 4 -23.61 7.25 3.92
CA GLU A 4 -22.47 7.24 4.87
C GLU A 4 -21.78 5.88 4.95
N ILE A 5 -22.51 4.76 4.89
CA ILE A 5 -21.90 3.43 4.92
C ILE A 5 -21.21 3.12 3.58
N LYS A 6 -21.76 3.61 2.47
CA LYS A 6 -21.15 3.42 1.14
C LYS A 6 -19.79 4.10 1.02
N ASN A 7 -19.58 5.23 1.70
CA ASN A 7 -18.36 6.03 1.65
C ASN A 7 -17.43 5.81 2.86
N SER A 8 -17.76 4.84 3.72
CA SER A 8 -16.92 4.52 4.88
C SER A 8 -15.69 3.70 4.51
N ASN A 9 -14.51 4.11 5.01
CA ASN A 9 -13.28 3.33 4.89
C ASN A 9 -13.38 1.94 5.56
N TRP A 10 -14.39 1.73 6.40
CA TRP A 10 -14.67 0.42 7.03
C TRP A 10 -15.44 -0.53 6.14
N ARG A 11 -15.98 -0.07 5.01
CA ARG A 11 -16.67 -0.93 4.06
C ARG A 11 -15.67 -1.89 3.42
N LEU A 12 -16.01 -3.18 3.41
CA LEU A 12 -15.24 -4.18 2.69
C LEU A 12 -15.44 -3.98 1.18
N ARG A 13 -14.34 -3.83 0.46
CA ARG A 13 -14.26 -3.70 -0.99
C ARG A 13 -13.57 -4.92 -1.57
N ASN A 14 -13.93 -5.33 -2.76
CA ASN A 14 -13.27 -6.46 -3.42
C ASN A 14 -12.06 -5.95 -4.20
N GLY A 15 -10.92 -6.56 -3.96
CA GLY A 15 -9.68 -6.30 -4.70
C GLY A 15 -9.25 -7.54 -5.47
N GLN A 16 -9.04 -7.40 -6.77
CA GLN A 16 -8.48 -8.47 -7.60
C GLN A 16 -6.98 -8.27 -7.74
N ILE A 17 -6.21 -9.33 -7.54
CA ILE A 17 -4.78 -9.35 -7.82
C ILE A 17 -4.59 -9.35 -9.34
N ILE A 18 -4.02 -8.27 -9.88
CA ILE A 18 -3.76 -8.10 -11.32
C ILE A 18 -2.30 -8.36 -11.68
N ALA A 19 -1.40 -8.32 -10.70
CA ALA A 19 -0.02 -8.77 -10.83
C ALA A 19 0.51 -9.23 -9.46
N ALA A 20 1.40 -10.22 -9.47
CA ALA A 20 2.08 -10.72 -8.28
C ALA A 20 3.51 -11.13 -8.63
N LYS A 21 4.45 -10.89 -7.70
CA LYS A 21 5.86 -11.25 -7.89
C LYS A 21 6.52 -11.61 -6.57
N GLN A 22 7.15 -12.78 -6.50
CA GLN A 22 8.03 -13.12 -5.39
C GLN A 22 9.28 -12.25 -5.45
N MET A 23 9.54 -11.47 -4.41
CA MET A 23 10.68 -10.53 -4.37
C MET A 23 11.88 -11.15 -3.68
N THR A 24 11.65 -11.84 -2.56
CA THR A 24 12.65 -12.60 -1.79
C THR A 24 12.01 -13.90 -1.30
N ALA A 25 12.71 -14.70 -0.52
CA ALA A 25 12.15 -15.92 0.09
C ALA A 25 10.95 -15.61 1.01
N SER A 26 10.88 -14.43 1.61
CA SER A 26 9.86 -14.04 2.60
C SER A 26 8.95 -12.88 2.18
N GLU A 27 9.25 -12.17 1.12
CA GLU A 27 8.46 -11.03 0.64
C GLU A 27 7.87 -11.28 -0.75
N LYS A 28 6.56 -11.05 -0.89
CA LYS A 28 5.83 -11.08 -2.17
C LYS A 28 5.15 -9.73 -2.41
N TRP A 29 5.29 -9.22 -3.61
CA TRP A 29 4.65 -8.00 -4.06
C TRP A 29 3.37 -8.34 -4.81
N PHE A 30 2.35 -7.50 -4.64
CA PHE A 30 1.05 -7.60 -5.27
C PHE A 30 0.62 -6.24 -5.83
N ASP A 31 0.02 -6.24 -7.00
CA ASP A 31 -0.74 -5.13 -7.56
C ASP A 31 -2.22 -5.49 -7.53
N ILE A 32 -3.03 -4.65 -6.90
CA ILE A 32 -4.44 -4.95 -6.59
C ILE A 32 -5.33 -3.85 -7.19
N LYS A 33 -6.33 -4.27 -7.95
CA LYS A 33 -7.36 -3.42 -8.53
C LYS A 33 -8.67 -3.62 -7.76
N LEU A 34 -9.26 -2.53 -7.28
CA LEU A 34 -10.60 -2.55 -6.68
C LEU A 34 -11.68 -2.59 -7.76
N ASP A 35 -12.81 -3.24 -7.48
CA ASP A 35 -13.93 -3.36 -8.40
C ASP A 35 -14.79 -2.09 -8.47
N ASP A 36 -14.63 -1.16 -7.53
CA ASP A 36 -15.47 0.01 -7.35
C ASP A 36 -14.71 1.36 -7.44
N GLY A 37 -13.50 1.37 -7.99
CA GLY A 37 -12.70 2.58 -8.21
C GLY A 37 -11.32 2.58 -7.57
N ASP A 38 -10.75 3.74 -7.37
CA ASP A 38 -9.43 3.91 -6.77
C ASP A 38 -9.46 3.74 -5.24
N LEU A 39 -8.30 3.44 -4.66
CA LEU A 39 -8.13 3.39 -3.21
C LEU A 39 -8.12 4.79 -2.58
N ASP A 40 -7.66 5.79 -3.33
CA ASP A 40 -7.55 7.20 -2.91
C ASP A 40 -6.76 7.39 -1.60
N HIS A 41 -5.68 6.63 -1.45
CA HIS A 41 -4.78 6.73 -0.30
C HIS A 41 -3.81 7.91 -0.41
N GLU A 42 -3.25 8.31 0.73
CA GLU A 42 -2.12 9.21 0.83
C GLU A 42 -0.85 8.45 1.25
N PRO A 43 0.37 8.99 0.97
CA PRO A 43 1.62 8.31 1.34
C PRO A 43 1.70 8.01 2.83
N GLY A 44 2.06 6.77 3.18
CA GLY A 44 2.19 6.30 4.57
C GLY A 44 0.96 5.63 5.14
N GLN A 45 -0.15 5.61 4.42
CA GLN A 45 -1.36 4.90 4.83
C GLN A 45 -1.27 3.39 4.55
N PHE A 46 -2.16 2.63 5.19
CA PHE A 46 -2.28 1.18 5.07
C PHE A 46 -3.72 0.76 4.77
N VAL A 47 -3.89 -0.49 4.40
CA VAL A 47 -5.20 -1.14 4.25
C VAL A 47 -5.28 -2.35 5.18
N GLN A 48 -6.49 -2.70 5.62
CA GLN A 48 -6.78 -4.02 6.16
C GLN A 48 -7.07 -4.96 4.98
N VAL A 49 -6.23 -5.97 4.84
CA VAL A 49 -6.44 -7.05 3.87
C VAL A 49 -7.16 -8.19 4.58
N GLU A 50 -8.27 -8.65 4.02
CA GLU A 50 -9.07 -9.76 4.53
C GLU A 50 -9.02 -10.94 3.56
N LEU A 51 -8.80 -12.13 4.09
CA LEU A 51 -9.01 -13.39 3.42
C LEU A 51 -10.12 -14.16 4.14
N TYR A 52 -11.22 -14.42 3.44
CA TYR A 52 -12.39 -15.05 4.01
C TYR A 52 -12.04 -16.39 4.69
N GLY A 53 -12.49 -16.56 5.94
CA GLY A 53 -12.22 -17.75 6.76
C GLY A 53 -10.78 -17.84 7.31
N ILE A 54 -9.89 -16.92 6.94
CA ILE A 54 -8.50 -16.89 7.41
C ILE A 54 -8.29 -15.77 8.44
N GLY A 55 -8.83 -14.58 8.17
CA GLY A 55 -8.72 -13.40 9.02
C GLY A 55 -8.31 -12.15 8.24
N GLU A 56 -7.86 -11.12 8.95
CA GLU A 56 -7.42 -9.86 8.39
C GLU A 56 -6.08 -9.41 8.99
N ALA A 57 -5.35 -8.57 8.25
CA ALA A 57 -4.11 -7.95 8.72
C ALA A 57 -3.88 -6.58 8.07
N PRO A 58 -3.26 -5.63 8.81
CA PRO A 58 -2.86 -4.34 8.27
C PRO A 58 -1.62 -4.48 7.39
N ILE A 59 -1.70 -3.96 6.16
CA ILE A 59 -0.59 -3.96 5.21
C ILE A 59 -0.42 -2.55 4.66
N SER A 60 0.80 -2.01 4.77
CA SER A 60 1.13 -0.68 4.23
C SER A 60 1.02 -0.64 2.72
N VAL A 61 0.39 0.42 2.19
CA VAL A 61 0.38 0.68 0.76
C VAL A 61 1.77 1.15 0.34
N CYS A 62 2.36 0.52 -0.66
CA CYS A 62 3.71 0.84 -1.14
C CYS A 62 3.75 1.53 -2.51
N SER A 63 2.62 1.68 -3.20
CA SER A 63 2.52 2.50 -4.41
C SER A 63 2.36 3.98 -4.08
N SER A 64 2.77 4.84 -5.03
CA SER A 64 2.42 6.26 -4.98
C SER A 64 0.92 6.47 -5.15
N PRO A 65 0.29 7.45 -4.46
CA PRO A 65 -1.11 7.81 -4.71
C PRO A 65 -1.34 8.43 -6.09
N THR A 66 -0.29 8.78 -6.83
CA THR A 66 -0.37 9.21 -8.24
C THR A 66 -0.70 8.06 -9.19
N LYS A 67 -0.41 6.81 -8.78
CA LYS A 67 -0.81 5.61 -9.53
C LYS A 67 -2.32 5.44 -9.42
N ARG A 68 -3.00 5.42 -10.57
CA ARG A 68 -4.45 5.24 -10.66
C ARG A 68 -4.82 3.86 -11.19
N GLY A 69 -6.02 3.40 -10.83
CA GLY A 69 -6.61 2.13 -11.28
C GLY A 69 -6.16 0.91 -10.49
N SER A 70 -5.11 1.01 -9.69
CA SER A 70 -4.63 -0.07 -8.80
C SER A 70 -3.70 0.49 -7.73
N PHE A 71 -3.40 -0.32 -6.72
CA PHE A 71 -2.43 0.00 -5.67
C PHE A 71 -1.57 -1.23 -5.33
N GLU A 72 -0.41 -0.99 -4.75
CA GLU A 72 0.57 -2.05 -4.51
C GLU A 72 0.78 -2.32 -3.03
N LEU A 73 0.96 -3.60 -2.71
CA LEU A 73 1.33 -4.09 -1.40
C LEU A 73 2.60 -4.93 -1.49
N THR A 74 3.46 -4.84 -0.47
CA THR A 74 4.56 -5.78 -0.25
C THR A 74 4.34 -6.49 1.07
N VAL A 75 4.20 -7.80 1.02
CA VAL A 75 3.75 -8.64 2.13
C VAL A 75 4.85 -9.62 2.54
N ARG A 76 5.27 -9.56 3.81
CA ARG A 76 6.14 -10.56 4.41
C ARG A 76 5.32 -11.73 4.95
N ALA A 77 5.75 -12.95 4.68
CA ALA A 77 5.15 -14.17 5.20
C ALA A 77 5.48 -14.34 6.70
N ALA A 78 4.80 -13.60 7.58
CA ALA A 78 5.06 -13.57 9.02
C ALA A 78 3.98 -14.29 9.84
N GLY A 79 2.70 -14.16 9.48
CA GLY A 79 1.56 -14.71 10.20
C GLY A 79 0.70 -15.65 9.34
N ARG A 80 -0.40 -16.12 9.90
CA ARG A 80 -1.32 -17.04 9.22
C ARG A 80 -1.84 -16.44 7.92
N LEU A 81 -2.42 -15.23 7.97
CA LEU A 81 -2.98 -14.55 6.80
C LEU A 81 -1.90 -14.26 5.76
N THR A 82 -0.77 -13.68 6.16
CA THR A 82 0.28 -13.29 5.21
C THR A 82 0.93 -14.49 4.53
N ARG A 83 1.02 -15.65 5.21
CA ARG A 83 1.43 -16.90 4.56
C ARG A 83 0.41 -17.39 3.53
N HIS A 84 -0.89 -17.26 3.80
CA HIS A 84 -1.92 -17.58 2.80
C HIS A 84 -1.89 -16.59 1.62
N MET A 85 -1.64 -15.31 1.86
CA MET A 85 -1.46 -14.36 0.77
C MET A 85 -0.35 -14.77 -0.20
N HIS A 86 0.73 -15.38 0.30
CA HIS A 86 1.81 -15.86 -0.55
C HIS A 86 1.41 -17.00 -1.50
N SER A 87 0.32 -17.74 -1.22
CA SER A 87 -0.24 -18.76 -2.14
C SER A 87 -1.19 -18.17 -3.19
N LEU A 88 -1.61 -16.91 -3.05
CA LEU A 88 -2.47 -16.24 -4.02
C LEU A 88 -1.68 -15.82 -5.26
N ASP A 89 -2.37 -15.79 -6.41
CA ASP A 89 -1.78 -15.39 -7.68
C ASP A 89 -2.70 -14.44 -8.46
N VAL A 90 -2.30 -14.07 -9.67
CA VAL A 90 -3.08 -13.21 -10.56
C VAL A 90 -4.47 -13.81 -10.81
N GLY A 91 -5.51 -13.00 -10.64
CA GLY A 91 -6.90 -13.38 -10.76
C GLY A 91 -7.60 -13.68 -9.43
N ASP A 92 -6.85 -13.95 -8.35
CA ASP A 92 -7.41 -14.17 -7.03
C ASP A 92 -7.97 -12.88 -6.43
N TRP A 93 -8.87 -13.03 -5.45
CA TRP A 93 -9.58 -11.93 -4.81
C TRP A 93 -9.22 -11.83 -3.33
N VAL A 94 -9.15 -10.60 -2.85
CA VAL A 94 -8.95 -10.24 -1.44
C VAL A 94 -9.96 -9.18 -1.02
N GLY A 95 -10.35 -9.19 0.25
CA GLY A 95 -11.13 -8.10 0.83
C GLY A 95 -10.21 -6.95 1.26
N ILE A 96 -10.62 -5.72 1.00
CA ILE A 96 -9.87 -4.51 1.32
C ILE A 96 -10.76 -3.55 2.09
N ARG A 97 -10.28 -3.07 3.25
CA ARG A 97 -10.82 -1.91 3.96
C ARG A 97 -9.74 -0.84 4.07
N GLY A 98 -10.14 0.40 3.98
CA GLY A 98 -9.23 1.54 4.06
C GLY A 98 -9.46 2.57 2.97
N PRO A 99 -8.52 3.53 2.81
CA PRO A 99 -7.21 3.59 3.51
C PRO A 99 -7.35 4.02 4.98
N PHE A 100 -6.40 3.58 5.81
CA PHE A 100 -6.30 3.92 7.23
C PHE A 100 -4.94 4.52 7.57
N GLY A 101 -4.85 5.09 8.75
CA GLY A 101 -3.63 5.68 9.30
C GLY A 101 -3.44 7.14 8.92
N LYS A 102 -2.57 7.81 9.68
CA LYS A 102 -2.21 9.19 9.42
C LYS A 102 -1.15 9.24 8.31
N PRO A 103 -1.37 10.01 7.25
CA PRO A 103 -0.39 10.12 6.17
C PRO A 103 0.85 10.91 6.60
N PHE A 104 1.92 10.78 5.83
CA PHE A 104 3.06 11.67 5.94
C PHE A 104 2.67 13.12 5.63
N PRO A 105 3.23 14.11 6.33
CA PRO A 105 2.87 15.52 6.17
C PRO A 105 3.52 16.12 4.91
N VAL A 106 3.15 15.63 3.73
CA VAL A 106 3.75 16.00 2.44
C VAL A 106 3.79 17.50 2.21
N LYS A 107 2.71 18.23 2.61
CA LYS A 107 2.64 19.69 2.46
C LYS A 107 3.75 20.43 3.22
N LEU A 108 4.18 19.89 4.37
CA LEU A 108 5.26 20.47 5.16
C LEU A 108 6.66 20.13 4.60
N MET A 109 6.73 19.14 3.73
CA MET A 109 7.97 18.65 3.12
C MET A 109 8.30 19.39 1.80
N THR A 110 7.32 20.09 1.22
CA THR A 110 7.49 20.85 -0.03
C THR A 110 8.59 21.90 0.12
N GLY A 111 9.51 21.96 -0.85
CA GLY A 111 10.66 22.86 -0.87
C GLY A 111 11.85 22.41 0.00
N SER A 112 11.71 21.33 0.77
CA SER A 112 12.76 20.84 1.67
C SER A 112 13.65 19.78 1.03
N ASP A 113 14.87 19.63 1.55
CA ASP A 113 15.71 18.46 1.31
C ASP A 113 15.17 17.28 2.13
N LEU A 114 15.18 16.10 1.54
CA LEU A 114 14.59 14.90 2.13
C LEU A 114 15.64 13.82 2.35
N LEU A 115 15.63 13.23 3.54
CA LEU A 115 16.41 12.04 3.87
C LEU A 115 15.47 10.90 4.29
N PHE A 116 15.46 9.83 3.50
CA PHE A 116 14.77 8.59 3.83
C PHE A 116 15.74 7.59 4.44
N VAL A 117 15.39 7.05 5.59
CA VAL A 117 16.19 6.00 6.25
C VAL A 117 15.29 4.79 6.46
N ALA A 118 15.65 3.65 5.91
CA ALA A 118 14.88 2.42 6.02
C ALA A 118 15.78 1.21 6.27
N GLY A 119 15.31 0.30 7.14
CA GLY A 119 15.89 -1.02 7.36
C GLY A 119 14.92 -2.13 6.95
N GLY A 120 15.40 -3.10 6.18
CA GLY A 120 14.61 -4.26 5.76
C GLY A 120 13.26 -3.88 5.13
N LEU A 121 12.16 -4.53 5.58
CA LEU A 121 10.81 -4.27 5.06
C LEU A 121 10.26 -2.86 5.39
N GLY A 122 10.91 -2.09 6.26
CA GLY A 122 10.55 -0.70 6.54
C GLY A 122 10.56 0.22 5.32
N ILE A 123 11.21 -0.21 4.23
CA ILE A 123 11.15 0.49 2.94
C ILE A 123 9.74 0.46 2.31
N ALA A 124 8.92 -0.55 2.57
CA ALA A 124 7.62 -0.70 1.93
C ALA A 124 6.66 0.49 2.19
N PRO A 125 6.40 0.93 3.44
CA PRO A 125 5.61 2.13 3.69
C PRO A 125 6.26 3.41 3.17
N LEU A 126 7.60 3.52 3.23
CA LEU A 126 8.32 4.68 2.70
C LEU A 126 8.32 4.73 1.18
N ARG A 127 8.23 3.59 0.48
CA ARG A 127 8.21 3.52 -0.98
C ARG A 127 7.04 4.33 -1.57
N SER A 128 5.88 4.33 -0.91
CA SER A 128 4.74 5.17 -1.33
C SER A 128 5.12 6.65 -1.37
N LEU A 129 5.79 7.15 -0.31
CA LEU A 129 6.24 8.53 -0.24
C LEU A 129 7.41 8.82 -1.19
N ILE A 130 8.38 7.91 -1.29
CA ILE A 130 9.52 8.06 -2.20
C ILE A 130 9.04 8.19 -3.64
N ASN A 131 8.14 7.31 -4.08
CA ASN A 131 7.57 7.37 -5.43
C ASN A 131 6.77 8.65 -5.63
N PHE A 132 5.97 9.07 -4.64
CA PHE A 132 5.25 10.35 -4.70
C PHE A 132 6.20 11.53 -4.90
N VAL A 133 7.31 11.56 -4.17
CA VAL A 133 8.36 12.60 -4.29
C VAL A 133 9.01 12.56 -5.67
N ILE A 134 9.27 11.37 -6.21
CA ILE A 134 9.82 11.22 -7.57
C ILE A 134 8.84 11.72 -8.62
N ASP A 135 7.55 11.38 -8.50
CA ASP A 135 6.49 11.80 -9.43
C ASP A 135 6.29 13.32 -9.41
N ASN A 136 6.54 13.96 -8.25
CA ASN A 136 6.43 15.41 -8.04
C ASN A 136 7.80 16.04 -7.78
N ARG A 137 8.83 15.61 -8.47
CA ARG A 137 10.25 15.89 -8.17
C ARG A 137 10.59 17.36 -8.04
N ARG A 138 9.88 18.23 -8.78
CA ARG A 138 10.12 19.70 -8.80
C ARG A 138 9.70 20.39 -7.49
N ASP A 139 8.86 19.75 -6.70
CA ASP A 139 8.32 20.31 -5.46
C ASP A 139 9.24 20.07 -4.25
N PHE A 140 10.36 19.36 -4.44
CA PHE A 140 11.26 18.96 -3.37
C PHE A 140 12.72 19.30 -3.69
N GLY A 141 13.52 19.51 -2.65
CA GLY A 141 14.95 19.72 -2.73
C GLY A 141 15.74 18.43 -3.01
N THR A 142 16.92 18.29 -2.41
CA THR A 142 17.75 17.09 -2.54
C THR A 142 17.05 15.89 -1.89
N VAL A 143 17.12 14.72 -2.54
CA VAL A 143 16.55 13.48 -2.02
C VAL A 143 17.64 12.45 -1.82
N ASN A 144 17.83 12.03 -0.59
CA ASN A 144 18.77 10.98 -0.20
C ASN A 144 18.04 9.79 0.39
N ILE A 145 18.47 8.57 0.06
CA ILE A 145 17.89 7.33 0.57
C ILE A 145 19.02 6.48 1.17
N LEU A 146 18.91 6.16 2.45
CA LEU A 146 19.79 5.24 3.15
C LEU A 146 19.04 3.94 3.45
N LEU A 147 19.59 2.83 2.96
CA LEU A 147 19.02 1.49 3.15
C LEU A 147 20.03 0.63 3.95
N GLY A 148 19.52 -0.06 4.99
CA GLY A 148 20.27 -0.98 5.83
C GLY A 148 19.64 -2.38 5.91
#